data_1a65ae3a655bdf69c922c2d590a90edf
#
_entry.id   1a65ae3a655bdf69c922c2d590a90edf
#
_cell.length_a   1.000
_cell.length_b   1.000
_cell.length_c   1.000
_cell.angle_alpha   90.00
_cell.angle_beta   90.00
_cell.angle_gamma   90.00
#
_symmetry.space_group_name_H-M   'P 1'
#
loop_
_entity.id
_entity.type
_entity.pdbx_description
1 polymer ?
#
loop_
_entity_poly.entity_id
_entity_poly.type
_entity_poly.pdbx_seq_one_letter_code
_entity_poly.pdbx_strand_id
1 'polypeptide(L)'
;MPLPTILPRADAPSIAYHRSEGKSPTVVFLGGFRSDMTGQKALALEAFSRRRGLSFLRFDYTGHGQSQGDFLDGTIESWRRDSLDAIDRLTEGKLILVGSSMGGWMMLLAALARRERVAGLVGIAAAPDFTEELMWPNMAPPVRKTLQEKGVIYRPTAYSNEPYPITLGLIETGRRH
;
A
#
# COMPACT_ATOMS: atom_id res chain seq x y z
N MET A 1 -8.97 -15.50 -11.84
CA MET A 1 -7.67 -14.82 -12.07
C MET A 1 -6.56 -15.84 -11.87
N PRO A 2 -5.40 -15.71 -12.56
CA PRO A 2 -4.26 -16.56 -12.30
C PRO A 2 -3.78 -16.36 -10.86
N LEU A 3 -3.08 -17.37 -10.31
CA LEU A 3 -2.44 -17.25 -9.00
C LEU A 3 -1.34 -16.17 -9.07
N PRO A 4 -1.11 -15.42 -7.99
CA PRO A 4 -0.04 -14.43 -7.95
C PRO A 4 1.32 -15.10 -7.91
N THR A 5 2.32 -14.39 -8.36
CA THR A 5 3.71 -14.72 -8.09
C THR A 5 4.10 -14.23 -6.70
N ILE A 6 5.01 -14.94 -6.05
CA ILE A 6 5.48 -14.60 -4.70
C ILE A 6 6.90 -14.04 -4.80
N LEU A 7 7.12 -12.86 -4.24
CA LEU A 7 8.43 -12.27 -4.03
C LEU A 7 8.95 -12.68 -2.65
N PRO A 8 9.88 -13.66 -2.56
CA PRO A 8 10.43 -14.06 -1.28
C PRO A 8 11.37 -12.98 -0.72
N ARG A 9 11.36 -12.82 0.60
CA ARG A 9 12.23 -11.88 1.34
C ARG A 9 12.86 -12.62 2.52
N ALA A 10 14.15 -12.40 2.77
CA ALA A 10 14.90 -13.11 3.81
C ALA A 10 14.52 -12.66 5.23
N ASP A 11 14.19 -11.38 5.39
CA ASP A 11 14.04 -10.69 6.68
C ASP A 11 12.69 -9.97 6.81
N ALA A 12 11.71 -10.35 5.97
CA ALA A 12 10.35 -9.83 6.00
C ALA A 12 9.36 -10.85 5.37
N PRO A 13 8.05 -10.75 5.65
CA PRO A 13 7.04 -11.58 4.99
C PRO A 13 7.07 -11.43 3.48
N SER A 14 6.83 -12.52 2.75
CA SER A 14 6.82 -12.53 1.29
C SER A 14 5.64 -11.73 0.73
N ILE A 15 5.86 -11.09 -0.43
CA ILE A 15 4.88 -10.24 -1.13
C ILE A 15 4.27 -11.00 -2.32
N ALA A 16 2.95 -11.02 -2.39
CA ALA A 16 2.20 -11.49 -3.57
C ALA A 16 2.04 -10.37 -4.58
N TYR A 17 2.28 -10.67 -5.87
CA TYR A 17 2.20 -9.69 -6.92
C TYR A 17 1.72 -10.26 -8.26
N HIS A 18 1.26 -9.37 -9.14
CA HIS A 18 1.10 -9.62 -10.58
C HIS A 18 1.90 -8.57 -11.35
N ARG A 19 2.63 -9.05 -12.35
CA ARG A 19 3.39 -8.22 -13.28
C ARG A 19 2.97 -8.52 -14.72
N SER A 20 2.82 -7.48 -15.53
CA SER A 20 2.63 -7.58 -16.96
C SER A 20 3.83 -6.96 -17.67
N GLU A 21 4.40 -7.69 -18.61
CA GLU A 21 5.49 -7.20 -19.44
C GLU A 21 5.01 -6.13 -20.43
N GLY A 22 5.89 -5.20 -20.76
CA GLY A 22 5.60 -4.12 -21.70
C GLY A 22 6.76 -3.12 -21.79
N LYS A 23 6.49 -1.98 -22.40
CA LYS A 23 7.48 -0.89 -22.56
C LYS A 23 7.56 -0.03 -21.29
N SER A 24 8.70 0.62 -21.09
CA SER A 24 8.86 1.70 -20.11
C SER A 24 8.02 2.92 -20.50
N PRO A 25 7.50 3.67 -19.50
CA PRO A 25 7.64 3.47 -18.06
C PRO A 25 6.78 2.31 -17.53
N THR A 26 7.22 1.69 -16.44
CA THR A 26 6.38 0.72 -15.70
C THR A 26 5.34 1.48 -14.87
N VAL A 27 4.08 1.13 -15.03
CA VAL A 27 3.00 1.63 -14.16
C VAL A 27 2.93 0.74 -12.92
N VAL A 28 3.09 1.32 -11.73
CA VAL A 28 3.01 0.61 -10.44
C VAL A 28 1.78 1.09 -9.69
N PHE A 29 0.89 0.18 -9.34
CA PHE A 29 -0.28 0.48 -8.52
C PHE A 29 -0.02 0.17 -7.04
N LEU A 30 -0.23 1.17 -6.19
CA LEU A 30 -0.13 1.11 -4.74
C LEU A 30 -1.55 1.19 -4.13
N GLY A 31 -1.96 0.11 -3.48
CA GLY A 31 -3.31 -0.06 -2.93
C GLY A 31 -3.57 0.76 -1.67
N GLY A 32 -4.83 0.85 -1.28
CA GLY A 32 -5.26 1.51 -0.05
C GLY A 32 -5.22 0.60 1.18
N PHE A 33 -5.48 1.18 2.35
CA PHE A 33 -5.61 0.49 3.63
C PHE A 33 -6.69 -0.61 3.56
N ARG A 34 -6.33 -1.83 3.92
CA ARG A 34 -7.21 -3.03 3.85
C ARG A 34 -7.77 -3.35 2.48
N SER A 35 -7.19 -2.85 1.41
CA SER A 35 -7.51 -3.29 0.06
C SER A 35 -6.47 -4.28 -0.45
N ASP A 36 -6.84 -5.02 -1.50
CA ASP A 36 -5.95 -5.95 -2.17
C ASP A 36 -5.72 -5.57 -3.64
N MET A 37 -4.76 -6.23 -4.26
CA MET A 37 -4.37 -6.01 -5.65
C MET A 37 -5.41 -6.49 -6.68
N THR A 38 -6.53 -7.11 -6.25
CA THR A 38 -7.61 -7.58 -7.14
C THR A 38 -8.74 -6.58 -7.27
N GLY A 39 -8.65 -5.44 -6.58
CA GLY A 39 -9.65 -4.38 -6.62
C GLY A 39 -9.82 -3.74 -8.01
N GLN A 40 -10.99 -3.17 -8.26
CA GLN A 40 -11.38 -2.61 -9.57
C GLN A 40 -10.35 -1.63 -10.14
N LYS A 41 -9.76 -0.75 -9.31
CA LYS A 41 -8.76 0.24 -9.75
C LYS A 41 -7.49 -0.44 -10.29
N ALA A 42 -6.98 -1.44 -9.57
CA ALA A 42 -5.79 -2.19 -9.96
C ALA A 42 -6.01 -2.92 -11.29
N LEU A 43 -7.15 -3.61 -11.42
CA LEU A 43 -7.49 -4.34 -12.64
C LEU A 43 -7.75 -3.43 -13.85
N ALA A 44 -8.42 -2.29 -13.64
CA ALA A 44 -8.66 -1.30 -14.70
C ALA A 44 -7.34 -0.69 -15.22
N LEU A 45 -6.41 -0.38 -14.31
CA LEU A 45 -5.09 0.14 -14.66
C LEU A 45 -4.22 -0.91 -15.36
N GLU A 46 -4.26 -2.17 -14.91
CA GLU A 46 -3.59 -3.27 -15.62
C GLU A 46 -4.12 -3.41 -17.06
N ALA A 47 -5.44 -3.44 -17.24
CA ALA A 47 -6.06 -3.52 -18.55
C ALA A 47 -5.71 -2.31 -19.42
N PHE A 48 -5.68 -1.10 -18.87
CA PHE A 48 -5.24 0.10 -19.57
C PHE A 48 -3.76 -0.01 -20.01
N SER A 49 -2.87 -0.40 -19.09
CA SER A 49 -1.44 -0.53 -19.35
C SER A 49 -1.17 -1.55 -20.46
N ARG A 50 -1.83 -2.71 -20.41
CA ARG A 50 -1.75 -3.74 -21.45
C ARG A 50 -2.18 -3.20 -22.84
N ARG A 51 -3.30 -2.47 -22.92
CA ARG A 51 -3.75 -1.86 -24.19
C ARG A 51 -2.77 -0.84 -24.75
N ARG A 52 -1.98 -0.19 -23.89
CA ARG A 52 -0.93 0.78 -24.26
C ARG A 52 0.44 0.16 -24.47
N GLY A 53 0.56 -1.15 -24.26
CA GLY A 53 1.84 -1.86 -24.33
C GLY A 53 2.83 -1.45 -23.25
N LEU A 54 2.35 -0.95 -22.09
CA LEU A 54 3.17 -0.53 -20.95
C LEU A 54 3.35 -1.71 -19.97
N SER A 55 4.52 -1.78 -19.36
CA SER A 55 4.73 -2.65 -18.20
C SER A 55 3.86 -2.21 -17.03
N PHE A 56 3.34 -3.19 -16.27
CA PHE A 56 2.48 -2.93 -15.12
C PHE A 56 2.84 -3.83 -13.93
N LEU A 57 2.77 -3.28 -12.72
CA LEU A 57 2.95 -4.00 -11.46
C LEU A 57 1.83 -3.63 -10.49
N ARG A 58 1.21 -4.65 -9.87
CA ARG A 58 0.34 -4.53 -8.69
C ARG A 58 0.75 -5.60 -7.68
N PHE A 59 0.64 -5.30 -6.41
CA PHE A 59 1.05 -6.19 -5.33
C PHE A 59 0.21 -5.93 -4.07
N ASP A 60 0.23 -6.90 -3.17
CA ASP A 60 -0.34 -6.78 -1.83
C ASP A 60 0.77 -6.45 -0.83
N TYR A 61 0.52 -5.50 0.06
CA TYR A 61 1.43 -5.25 1.18
C TYR A 61 1.43 -6.42 2.16
N THR A 62 2.44 -6.51 3.02
CA THR A 62 2.44 -7.42 4.17
C THR A 62 1.13 -7.32 4.93
N GLY A 63 0.50 -8.48 5.22
CA GLY A 63 -0.78 -8.56 5.91
C GLY A 63 -2.01 -8.17 5.08
N HIS A 64 -1.86 -7.91 3.78
CA HIS A 64 -2.96 -7.65 2.85
C HIS A 64 -3.12 -8.78 1.83
N GLY A 65 -4.34 -8.99 1.37
CA GLY A 65 -4.66 -9.87 0.26
C GLY A 65 -4.02 -11.25 0.34
N GLN A 66 -3.12 -11.56 -0.58
CA GLN A 66 -2.42 -12.84 -0.70
C GLN A 66 -0.95 -12.79 -0.22
N SER A 67 -0.48 -11.64 0.26
CA SER A 67 0.83 -11.51 0.89
C SER A 67 0.84 -12.15 2.28
N GLN A 68 2.02 -12.59 2.71
CA GLN A 68 2.22 -13.13 4.06
C GLN A 68 2.22 -12.04 5.14
N GLY A 69 2.19 -12.47 6.41
CA GLY A 69 2.20 -11.60 7.58
C GLY A 69 0.82 -11.34 8.14
N ASP A 70 0.79 -10.74 9.33
CA ASP A 70 -0.45 -10.30 9.96
C ASP A 70 -0.68 -8.81 9.69
N PHE A 71 -1.93 -8.45 9.41
CA PHE A 71 -2.32 -7.05 9.23
C PHE A 71 -2.09 -6.22 10.50
N LEU A 72 -2.18 -6.84 11.68
CA LEU A 72 -1.94 -6.20 12.97
C LEU A 72 -0.48 -5.73 13.15
N ASP A 73 0.46 -6.40 12.49
CA ASP A 73 1.89 -6.01 12.49
C ASP A 73 2.20 -4.95 11.45
N GLY A 74 1.22 -4.60 10.61
CA GLY A 74 1.36 -3.63 9.54
C GLY A 74 1.51 -2.20 10.04
N THR A 75 2.48 -1.49 9.49
CA THR A 75 2.80 -0.10 9.82
C THR A 75 3.10 0.70 8.56
N ILE A 76 3.12 2.03 8.65
CA ILE A 76 3.52 2.89 7.53
C ILE A 76 4.94 2.54 7.07
N GLU A 77 5.86 2.28 8.02
CA GLU A 77 7.24 1.89 7.68
C GLU A 77 7.31 0.53 6.99
N SER A 78 6.58 -0.49 7.49
CA SER A 78 6.59 -1.82 6.85
C SER A 78 6.03 -1.77 5.43
N TRP A 79 4.92 -1.07 5.19
CA TRP A 79 4.31 -0.94 3.86
C TRP A 79 5.11 -0.04 2.91
N ARG A 80 5.82 0.96 3.45
CA ARG A 80 6.82 1.72 2.69
C ARG A 80 7.95 0.78 2.22
N ARG A 81 8.48 -0.06 3.11
CA ARG A 81 9.49 -1.07 2.78
C ARG A 81 8.97 -2.04 1.71
N ASP A 82 7.74 -2.55 1.87
CA ASP A 82 7.10 -3.42 0.88
C ASP A 82 7.05 -2.77 -0.51
N SER A 83 6.67 -1.48 -0.54
CA SER A 83 6.63 -0.70 -1.78
C SER A 83 7.99 -0.58 -2.45
N LEU A 84 9.04 -0.32 -1.68
CA LEU A 84 10.40 -0.21 -2.19
C LEU A 84 10.94 -1.57 -2.67
N ASP A 85 10.72 -2.63 -1.90
CA ASP A 85 11.12 -3.99 -2.29
C ASP A 85 10.44 -4.43 -3.60
N ALA A 86 9.14 -4.16 -3.73
CA ALA A 86 8.40 -4.46 -4.96
C ALA A 86 8.93 -3.64 -6.16
N ILE A 87 9.14 -2.34 -5.98
CA ILE A 87 9.67 -1.46 -7.03
C ILE A 87 11.08 -1.88 -7.45
N ASP A 88 11.97 -2.08 -6.49
CA ASP A 88 13.39 -2.32 -6.78
C ASP A 88 13.66 -3.69 -7.38
N ARG A 89 12.89 -4.72 -6.97
CA ARG A 89 13.13 -6.09 -7.37
C ARG A 89 12.27 -6.58 -8.55
N LEU A 90 11.15 -5.87 -8.82
CA LEU A 90 10.20 -6.30 -9.84
C LEU A 90 10.08 -5.33 -11.02
N THR A 91 10.76 -4.19 -10.97
CA THR A 91 10.68 -3.19 -12.06
C THR A 91 12.06 -2.64 -12.43
N GLU A 92 12.20 -2.22 -13.67
CA GLU A 92 13.39 -1.55 -14.19
C GLU A 92 13.01 -0.19 -14.82
N GLY A 93 14.01 0.70 -14.97
CA GLY A 93 13.85 1.97 -15.67
C GLY A 93 12.91 2.96 -14.99
N LYS A 94 12.19 3.73 -15.81
CA LYS A 94 11.27 4.79 -15.34
C LYS A 94 9.93 4.25 -14.87
N LEU A 95 9.31 4.95 -13.92
CA LEU A 95 8.10 4.57 -13.22
C LEU A 95 7.01 5.64 -13.34
N ILE A 96 5.77 5.21 -13.52
CA ILE A 96 4.58 5.98 -13.17
C ILE A 96 3.96 5.32 -11.95
N LEU A 97 3.97 6.00 -10.82
CA LEU A 97 3.40 5.49 -9.58
C LEU A 97 1.94 5.97 -9.46
N VAL A 98 1.02 5.04 -9.24
CA VAL A 98 -0.41 5.31 -9.06
C VAL A 98 -0.83 4.85 -7.69
N GLY A 99 -1.13 5.80 -6.79
CA GLY A 99 -1.47 5.53 -5.40
C GLY A 99 -2.92 5.86 -5.07
N SER A 100 -3.64 4.91 -4.47
CA SER A 100 -5.02 5.11 -4.02
C SER A 100 -5.10 5.17 -2.49
N SER A 101 -5.71 6.23 -1.93
CA SER A 101 -5.88 6.41 -0.48
C SER A 101 -4.52 6.31 0.24
N MET A 102 -4.33 5.41 1.21
CA MET A 102 -3.03 5.09 1.84
C MET A 102 -1.93 4.85 0.79
N GLY A 103 -2.25 4.17 -0.32
CA GLY A 103 -1.30 3.96 -1.41
C GLY A 103 -0.78 5.25 -2.04
N GLY A 104 -1.54 6.35 -1.92
CA GLY A 104 -1.07 7.69 -2.28
C GLY A 104 0.07 8.17 -1.36
N TRP A 105 0.02 7.87 -0.08
CA TRP A 105 1.12 8.14 0.83
C TRP A 105 2.33 7.26 0.51
N MET A 106 2.14 5.95 0.35
CA MET A 106 3.21 5.03 -0.07
C MET A 106 3.86 5.47 -1.39
N MET A 107 3.06 5.97 -2.35
CA MET A 107 3.53 6.55 -3.60
C MET A 107 4.47 7.74 -3.38
N LEU A 108 4.11 8.67 -2.50
CA LEU A 108 4.95 9.84 -2.19
C LEU A 108 6.25 9.41 -1.51
N LEU A 109 6.19 8.51 -0.52
CA LEU A 109 7.36 7.99 0.17
C LEU A 109 8.30 7.24 -0.79
N ALA A 110 7.75 6.42 -1.69
CA ALA A 110 8.52 5.72 -2.70
C ALA A 110 9.15 6.70 -3.72
N ALA A 111 8.41 7.73 -4.13
CA ALA A 111 8.91 8.76 -5.04
C ALA A 111 10.07 9.55 -4.42
N LEU A 112 10.00 9.89 -3.14
CA LEU A 112 11.09 10.55 -2.43
C LEU A 112 12.34 9.69 -2.34
N ALA A 113 12.17 8.36 -2.18
CA ALA A 113 13.26 7.40 -2.08
C ALA A 113 13.88 7.01 -3.43
N ARG A 114 13.15 7.18 -4.55
CA ARG A 114 13.57 6.75 -5.92
C ARG A 114 13.31 7.85 -6.96
N ARG A 115 13.65 9.09 -6.62
CA ARG A 115 13.38 10.30 -7.44
C ARG A 115 13.83 10.17 -8.88
N GLU A 116 15.01 9.60 -9.08
CA GLU A 116 15.62 9.42 -10.41
C GLU A 116 14.86 8.45 -11.31
N ARG A 117 14.03 7.56 -10.72
CA ARG A 117 13.21 6.60 -11.48
C ARG A 117 11.80 7.13 -11.81
N VAL A 118 11.30 8.12 -11.07
CA VAL A 118 9.91 8.59 -11.21
C VAL A 118 9.76 9.48 -12.43
N ALA A 119 8.89 9.06 -13.36
CA ALA A 119 8.45 9.82 -14.53
C ALA A 119 7.10 10.51 -14.31
N GLY A 120 6.27 10.04 -13.38
CA GLY A 120 4.99 10.63 -13.07
C GLY A 120 4.33 10.04 -11.83
N LEU A 121 3.43 10.82 -11.23
CA LEU A 121 2.62 10.44 -10.06
C LEU A 121 1.15 10.66 -10.35
N VAL A 122 0.30 9.71 -9.96
CA VAL A 122 -1.16 9.82 -10.05
C VAL A 122 -1.76 9.44 -8.69
N GLY A 123 -2.36 10.41 -8.01
CA GLY A 123 -3.09 10.20 -6.76
C GLY A 123 -4.59 9.99 -7.00
N ILE A 124 -5.15 8.92 -6.45
CA ILE A 124 -6.59 8.65 -6.47
C ILE A 124 -7.10 8.77 -5.03
N ALA A 125 -7.72 9.90 -4.69
CA ALA A 125 -8.08 10.24 -3.31
C ALA A 125 -6.90 9.96 -2.35
N ALA A 126 -5.70 10.39 -2.72
CA ALA A 126 -4.49 10.17 -1.94
C ALA A 126 -4.64 10.75 -0.53
N ALA A 127 -4.23 9.98 0.47
CA ALA A 127 -4.36 10.34 1.88
C ALA A 127 -2.99 10.27 2.58
N PRO A 128 -2.05 11.20 2.28
CA PRO A 128 -0.83 11.32 3.07
C PRO A 128 -1.19 11.69 4.50
N ASP A 129 -0.36 11.27 5.45
CA ASP A 129 -0.54 11.56 6.89
C ASP A 129 -1.92 11.22 7.47
N PHE A 130 -2.66 10.28 6.83
CA PHE A 130 -4.03 9.97 7.25
C PHE A 130 -4.13 9.50 8.71
N THR A 131 -3.06 8.99 9.28
CA THR A 131 -2.99 8.58 10.69
C THR A 131 -3.11 9.77 11.63
N GLU A 132 -2.44 10.89 11.31
CA GLU A 132 -2.48 12.13 12.11
C GLU A 132 -3.57 13.10 11.65
N GLU A 133 -3.84 13.19 10.35
CA GLU A 133 -4.79 14.16 9.83
C GLU A 133 -6.25 13.66 9.87
N LEU A 134 -6.46 12.34 9.71
CA LEU A 134 -7.81 11.78 9.60
C LEU A 134 -8.17 10.81 10.72
N MET A 135 -7.22 10.01 11.25
CA MET A 135 -7.54 9.02 12.27
C MET A 135 -7.44 9.59 13.68
N TRP A 136 -6.26 10.05 14.06
CA TRP A 136 -5.99 10.48 15.42
C TRP A 136 -6.87 11.64 15.90
N PRO A 137 -7.07 12.74 15.17
CA PRO A 137 -7.89 13.86 15.62
C PRO A 137 -9.36 13.47 15.81
N ASN A 138 -9.86 12.53 15.01
CA ASN A 138 -11.23 12.07 15.05
C ASN A 138 -11.51 10.93 16.05
N MET A 139 -10.50 10.52 16.83
CA MET A 139 -10.67 9.58 17.94
C MET A 139 -11.07 10.35 19.22
N ALA A 140 -12.18 9.98 19.84
CA ALA A 140 -12.57 10.51 21.15
C ALA A 140 -11.50 10.19 22.20
N PRO A 141 -11.30 11.03 23.23
CA PRO A 141 -10.28 10.81 24.25
C PRO A 141 -10.29 9.42 24.90
N PRO A 142 -11.45 8.81 25.24
CA PRO A 142 -11.48 7.43 25.77
C PRO A 142 -10.95 6.39 24.78
N VAL A 143 -11.21 6.58 23.46
CA VAL A 143 -10.74 5.67 22.41
C VAL A 143 -9.23 5.76 22.26
N ARG A 144 -8.66 6.98 22.30
CA ARG A 144 -7.19 7.18 22.28
C ARG A 144 -6.53 6.51 23.47
N LYS A 145 -7.12 6.67 24.67
CA LYS A 145 -6.64 6.02 25.90
C LYS A 145 -6.66 4.49 25.74
N THR A 146 -7.76 3.93 25.24
CA THR A 146 -7.87 2.50 24.98
C THR A 146 -6.80 2.03 23.99
N LEU A 147 -6.56 2.78 22.90
CA LEU A 147 -5.51 2.46 21.93
C LEU A 147 -4.11 2.47 22.56
N GLN A 148 -3.82 3.47 23.40
CA GLN A 148 -2.55 3.57 24.11
C GLN A 148 -2.33 2.44 25.13
N GLU A 149 -3.39 2.01 25.83
CA GLU A 149 -3.31 0.96 26.86
C GLU A 149 -3.32 -0.46 26.28
N LYS A 150 -4.09 -0.69 25.21
CA LYS A 150 -4.29 -2.03 24.62
C LYS A 150 -3.51 -2.27 23.33
N GLY A 151 -2.92 -1.22 22.74
CA GLY A 151 -2.18 -1.29 21.49
C GLY A 151 -3.04 -1.41 20.24
N VAL A 152 -4.33 -1.72 20.36
CA VAL A 152 -5.26 -1.90 19.23
C VAL A 152 -6.68 -1.52 19.60
N ILE A 153 -7.39 -0.95 18.63
CA ILE A 153 -8.85 -0.74 18.66
C ILE A 153 -9.47 -1.24 17.36
N TYR A 154 -10.78 -1.53 17.39
CA TYR A 154 -11.54 -1.98 16.24
C TYR A 154 -12.58 -0.94 15.87
N ARG A 155 -12.57 -0.47 14.61
CA ARG A 155 -13.53 0.51 14.10
C ARG A 155 -14.51 -0.14 13.13
N PRO A 156 -15.82 0.07 13.30
CA PRO A 156 -16.81 -0.24 12.26
C PRO A 156 -16.49 0.48 10.96
N THR A 157 -16.81 -0.14 9.85
CA THR A 157 -16.62 0.41 8.50
C THR A 157 -17.85 0.16 7.65
N ALA A 158 -18.15 1.05 6.73
CA ALA A 158 -19.18 0.86 5.71
C ALA A 158 -18.75 -0.09 4.58
N TYR A 159 -17.49 -0.48 4.53
CA TYR A 159 -16.91 -1.28 3.44
C TYR A 159 -16.80 -2.78 3.77
N SER A 160 -17.07 -3.19 5.02
CA SER A 160 -16.99 -4.58 5.48
C SER A 160 -17.91 -4.78 6.68
N ASN A 161 -18.46 -6.00 6.81
CA ASN A 161 -19.22 -6.40 8.00
C ASN A 161 -18.31 -6.60 9.24
N GLU A 162 -17.01 -6.74 9.03
CA GLU A 162 -16.03 -6.85 10.10
C GLU A 162 -15.38 -5.50 10.38
N PRO A 163 -15.28 -5.09 11.65
CA PRO A 163 -14.55 -3.89 12.02
C PRO A 163 -13.07 -4.08 11.68
N TYR A 164 -12.40 -3.00 11.24
CA TYR A 164 -10.97 -3.10 10.99
C TYR A 164 -10.15 -2.59 12.17
N PRO A 165 -9.02 -3.27 12.43
CA PRO A 165 -8.13 -2.87 13.52
C PRO A 165 -7.34 -1.60 13.15
N ILE A 166 -7.14 -0.75 14.15
CA ILE A 166 -6.17 0.34 14.13
C ILE A 166 -5.21 0.09 15.29
N THR A 167 -3.94 -0.08 14.98
CA THR A 167 -2.89 -0.35 15.96
C THR A 167 -2.20 0.95 16.39
N LEU A 168 -1.65 0.96 17.60
CA LEU A 168 -0.83 2.07 18.07
C LEU A 168 0.42 2.22 17.20
N GLY A 169 1.04 1.09 16.80
CA GLY A 169 2.20 1.08 15.91
C GLY A 169 1.95 1.73 14.56
N LEU A 170 0.74 1.58 13.99
CA LEU A 170 0.35 2.29 12.76
C LEU A 170 0.39 3.81 12.96
N ILE A 171 -0.18 4.31 14.06
CA ILE A 171 -0.20 5.75 14.38
C ILE A 171 1.21 6.27 14.63
N GLU A 172 1.98 5.58 15.47
CA GLU A 172 3.32 6.02 15.86
C GLU A 172 4.32 6.03 14.70
N THR A 173 4.24 5.03 13.81
CA THR A 173 5.11 5.00 12.64
C THR A 173 4.72 6.04 11.62
N GLY A 174 3.42 6.33 11.46
CA GLY A 174 2.95 7.42 10.62
C GLY A 174 3.57 8.77 10.97
N ARG A 175 3.73 9.06 12.27
CA ARG A 175 4.35 10.30 12.76
C ARG A 175 5.81 10.52 12.37
N ARG A 176 6.46 9.49 11.82
CA ARG A 176 7.89 9.55 11.45
C ARG A 176 8.10 9.83 9.95
N HIS A 177 7.03 9.93 9.22
CA HIS A 177 7.01 10.09 7.77
C HIS A 177 6.20 11.30 7.37
#